data_960c3be3158e628c34098e8af376b2d6
#
_entry.id   960c3be3158e628c34098e8af376b2d6
#
_cell.length_a   1.000
_cell.length_b   1.000
_cell.length_c   1.000
_cell.angle_alpha   90.00
_cell.angle_beta   90.00
_cell.angle_gamma   90.00
#
_symmetry.space_group_name_H-M   'P 1'
#
loop_
_entity.id
_entity.type
_entity.pdbx_description
1 polymer ?
#
loop_
_entity_poly.entity_id
_entity_poly.type
_entity_poly.pdbx_seq_one_letter_code
_entity_poly.pdbx_strand_id
1 'polypeptide(L)'
;MNRLTLRHTGITLGCILLGALSGEMSIAQTAPVRSAPVSANSDTLLTSQIQQFFRQQYSESGMQVTVVVTTPAARQPQCLTPQFMLSPNSRTWGNVSVAVNCNGKKSYVQTKVQVSGTYWVAAKNVPAGAHLAEADMQQKTGRLDLLPPKAVLDSKLALNGVTLRNINIGQPLTLSMLRRPWMVHAGQEVQVQATGSGFNVSSAGKAMNNAAANESVRIRMPSGVIVNGTVGSDGSVTVEI
;
A
#
# COMPACT_ATOMS: atom_id res chain seq x y z
N MET A 1 -54.54 14.86 1.68
CA MET A 1 -55.91 14.56 1.22
C MET A 1 -55.93 13.08 0.86
N ASN A 2 -56.92 12.42 1.48
CA ASN A 2 -57.46 11.08 1.28
C ASN A 2 -56.58 9.89 1.69
N ARG A 3 -56.81 9.31 2.84
CA ARG A 3 -57.92 8.55 3.46
C ARG A 3 -58.26 7.22 2.77
N LEU A 4 -58.11 6.19 3.61
CA LEU A 4 -59.07 5.12 4.04
C LEU A 4 -59.21 3.97 3.02
N THR A 5 -59.31 2.71 3.42
CA THR A 5 -60.16 1.93 4.35
C THR A 5 -59.70 0.47 4.37
N LEU A 6 -59.47 -0.25 5.40
CA LEU A 6 -60.31 -0.97 6.39
C LEU A 6 -61.44 -1.86 5.83
N ARG A 7 -61.37 -3.18 6.08
CA ARG A 7 -62.48 -4.14 6.37
C ARG A 7 -61.90 -5.53 6.52
N HIS A 8 -61.91 -6.14 7.61
CA HIS A 8 -62.87 -6.83 8.50
C HIS A 8 -63.57 -8.02 7.85
N THR A 9 -63.69 -9.04 8.67
CA THR A 9 -64.62 -10.16 8.93
C THR A 9 -64.11 -11.51 8.43
N GLY A 10 -64.27 -12.64 9.13
CA GLY A 10 -64.91 -12.98 10.40
C GLY A 10 -64.81 -14.49 10.60
N ILE A 11 -64.75 -14.89 11.80
CA ILE A 11 -65.37 -15.96 12.55
C ILE A 11 -65.94 -17.15 11.77
N THR A 12 -65.50 -18.40 12.13
CA THR A 12 -66.43 -19.42 12.63
C THR A 12 -65.76 -20.55 13.37
N LEU A 13 -66.37 -20.85 14.45
CA LEU A 13 -66.28 -21.85 15.53
C LEU A 13 -66.65 -23.24 15.00
N GLY A 14 -66.04 -24.32 15.55
CA GLY A 14 -66.52 -25.70 15.36
C GLY A 14 -65.76 -26.69 16.21
N CYS A 15 -66.24 -26.92 17.42
CA CYS A 15 -65.91 -28.06 18.25
C CYS A 15 -66.39 -29.37 17.61
N ILE A 16 -65.62 -30.45 17.75
CA ILE A 16 -66.17 -31.77 18.12
C ILE A 16 -65.04 -32.62 18.74
N LEU A 17 -65.32 -33.08 19.94
CA LEU A 17 -64.64 -34.15 20.71
C LEU A 17 -64.83 -35.53 20.04
N LEU A 18 -63.83 -36.39 20.07
CA LEU A 18 -64.00 -37.79 20.47
C LEU A 18 -62.61 -38.43 20.62
N GLY A 19 -62.43 -39.07 21.73
CA GLY A 19 -61.21 -39.74 22.15
C GLY A 19 -61.05 -41.16 21.61
N ALA A 20 -59.84 -41.63 21.67
CA ALA A 20 -59.52 -43.06 21.87
C ALA A 20 -58.07 -43.19 22.39
N LEU A 21 -57.92 -43.91 23.45
CA LEU A 21 -56.70 -44.45 24.02
C LEU A 21 -55.87 -45.24 23.01
N SER A 22 -54.57 -45.18 23.03
CA SER A 22 -53.70 -46.36 22.98
C SER A 22 -52.23 -46.00 22.89
N GLY A 23 -51.43 -46.49 23.78
CA GLY A 23 -50.09 -47.04 23.51
C GLY A 23 -48.92 -46.03 23.51
N GLU A 24 -48.39 -45.82 24.71
CA GLU A 24 -47.01 -45.26 24.85
C GLU A 24 -46.00 -46.33 24.40
N MET A 25 -45.37 -46.06 23.26
CA MET A 25 -44.13 -46.74 22.85
C MET A 25 -43.02 -45.72 22.93
N SER A 26 -42.34 -45.66 24.07
CA SER A 26 -41.13 -44.85 24.25
C SER A 26 -40.01 -45.41 23.40
N ILE A 27 -39.79 -44.81 22.23
CA ILE A 27 -38.57 -45.01 21.48
C ILE A 27 -37.54 -44.01 22.02
N ALA A 28 -36.57 -44.55 22.76
CA ALA A 28 -35.39 -43.83 23.16
C ALA A 28 -34.61 -43.38 21.92
N GLN A 29 -34.79 -42.15 21.48
CA GLN A 29 -33.96 -41.53 20.46
C GLN A 29 -32.62 -41.19 21.11
N THR A 30 -31.60 -42.04 20.85
CA THR A 30 -30.19 -41.68 21.03
C THR A 30 -29.90 -40.53 20.11
N ALA A 31 -29.83 -39.31 20.66
CA ALA A 31 -29.37 -38.13 19.95
C ALA A 31 -27.92 -38.38 19.48
N PRO A 32 -27.56 -38.17 18.20
CA PRO A 32 -26.19 -38.20 17.79
C PRO A 32 -25.45 -37.08 18.50
N VAL A 33 -24.42 -37.44 19.27
CA VAL A 33 -23.44 -36.46 19.80
C VAL A 33 -22.81 -35.77 18.60
N ARG A 34 -23.29 -34.57 18.35
CA ARG A 34 -22.71 -33.67 17.37
C ARG A 34 -21.39 -33.19 17.94
N SER A 35 -20.30 -33.85 17.54
CA SER A 35 -18.96 -33.35 17.75
C SER A 35 -18.88 -31.96 17.10
N ALA A 36 -18.89 -30.91 17.92
CA ALA A 36 -18.67 -29.55 17.47
C ALA A 36 -17.28 -29.49 16.83
N PRO A 37 -17.10 -28.86 15.65
CA PRO A 37 -15.80 -28.69 15.05
C PRO A 37 -15.00 -27.70 15.90
N VAL A 38 -14.02 -28.21 16.64
CA VAL A 38 -13.09 -27.44 17.50
C VAL A 38 -12.14 -26.55 16.64
N SER A 39 -12.13 -26.71 15.33
CA SER A 39 -11.20 -26.01 14.43
C SER A 39 -11.59 -24.58 14.04
N ALA A 40 -12.84 -24.17 14.17
CA ALA A 40 -13.30 -22.87 13.67
C ALA A 40 -12.79 -21.66 14.49
N ASN A 41 -12.46 -21.87 15.78
CA ASN A 41 -12.10 -20.77 16.67
C ASN A 41 -10.62 -20.34 16.54
N SER A 42 -9.72 -21.26 16.23
CA SER A 42 -8.28 -20.97 16.12
C SER A 42 -7.95 -20.16 14.86
N ASP A 43 -8.59 -20.49 13.75
CA ASP A 43 -8.37 -19.81 12.45
C ASP A 43 -8.86 -18.36 12.50
N THR A 44 -9.97 -18.14 13.22
CA THR A 44 -10.53 -16.79 13.41
C THR A 44 -9.61 -15.94 14.30
N LEU A 45 -8.99 -16.53 15.32
CA LEU A 45 -8.07 -15.83 16.23
C LEU A 45 -6.79 -15.38 15.51
N LEU A 46 -6.10 -16.27 14.80
CA LEU A 46 -4.88 -15.90 14.08
C LEU A 46 -5.16 -14.84 13.01
N THR A 47 -6.24 -14.99 12.26
CA THR A 47 -6.65 -14.02 11.25
C THR A 47 -6.93 -12.65 11.86
N SER A 48 -7.64 -12.58 12.99
CA SER A 48 -7.94 -11.32 13.69
C SER A 48 -6.68 -10.67 14.25
N GLN A 49 -5.74 -11.43 14.78
CA GLN A 49 -4.46 -10.93 15.28
C GLN A 49 -3.57 -10.39 14.14
N ILE A 50 -3.49 -11.09 13.01
CA ILE A 50 -2.78 -10.59 11.82
C ILE A 50 -3.47 -9.33 11.26
N GLN A 51 -4.81 -9.30 11.23
CA GLN A 51 -5.57 -8.12 10.85
C GLN A 51 -5.23 -6.91 11.75
N GLN A 52 -5.14 -7.13 13.06
CA GLN A 52 -4.77 -6.08 14.02
C GLN A 52 -3.33 -5.62 13.82
N PHE A 53 -2.40 -6.53 13.58
CA PHE A 53 -1.00 -6.21 13.28
C PHE A 53 -0.89 -5.28 12.06
N PHE A 54 -1.59 -5.58 10.97
CA PHE A 54 -1.59 -4.70 9.79
C PHE A 54 -2.33 -3.38 10.03
N ARG A 55 -3.42 -3.36 10.81
CA ARG A 55 -4.09 -2.09 11.18
C ARG A 55 -3.17 -1.15 11.94
N GLN A 56 -2.36 -1.67 12.86
CA GLN A 56 -1.36 -0.87 13.58
C GLN A 56 -0.28 -0.32 12.62
N GLN A 57 0.17 -1.12 11.67
CA GLN A 57 1.15 -0.70 10.65
C GLN A 57 0.67 0.50 9.81
N TYR A 58 -0.64 0.60 9.56
CA TYR A 58 -1.25 1.64 8.72
C TYR A 58 -2.07 2.68 9.51
N SER A 59 -2.01 2.68 10.83
CA SER A 59 -2.83 3.55 11.68
C SER A 59 -2.64 5.05 11.40
N GLU A 60 -1.41 5.47 11.13
CA GLU A 60 -1.06 6.88 10.88
C GLU A 60 -1.37 7.33 9.44
N SER A 61 -1.58 6.40 8.52
CA SER A 61 -1.73 6.71 7.08
C SER A 61 -3.17 6.96 6.64
N GLY A 62 -4.17 6.74 7.52
CA GLY A 62 -5.59 6.82 7.17
C GLY A 62 -6.06 5.75 6.18
N MET A 63 -5.24 4.74 5.91
CA MET A 63 -5.53 3.65 4.98
C MET A 63 -6.42 2.59 5.64
N GLN A 64 -7.31 2.00 4.85
CA GLN A 64 -8.12 0.86 5.29
C GLN A 64 -7.47 -0.44 4.86
N VAL A 65 -7.35 -1.38 5.80
CA VAL A 65 -6.67 -2.66 5.57
C VAL A 65 -7.61 -3.83 5.85
N THR A 66 -7.66 -4.78 4.94
CA THR A 66 -8.34 -6.07 5.11
C THR A 66 -7.34 -7.19 4.81
N VAL A 67 -7.28 -8.18 5.69
CA VAL A 67 -6.35 -9.31 5.56
C VAL A 67 -7.13 -10.61 5.41
N VAL A 68 -6.72 -11.40 4.43
CA VAL A 68 -7.19 -12.77 4.23
C VAL A 68 -6.00 -13.71 4.39
N VAL A 69 -6.05 -14.62 5.35
CA VAL A 69 -5.05 -15.68 5.50
C VAL A 69 -5.30 -16.74 4.44
N THR A 70 -4.28 -17.03 3.61
CA THR A 70 -4.37 -18.00 2.53
C THR A 70 -3.67 -19.33 2.87
N THR A 71 -2.86 -19.35 3.95
CA THR A 71 -2.30 -20.59 4.48
C THR A 71 -3.41 -21.49 5.02
N PRO A 72 -3.54 -22.76 4.55
CA PRO A 72 -4.54 -23.68 5.07
C PRO A 72 -4.45 -23.84 6.59
N ALA A 73 -5.60 -23.96 7.26
CA ALA A 73 -5.73 -24.07 8.71
C ALA A 73 -4.80 -25.14 9.35
N ALA A 74 -4.72 -26.30 8.74
CA ALA A 74 -3.85 -27.40 9.20
C ALA A 74 -2.35 -27.07 9.20
N ARG A 75 -1.92 -26.00 8.50
CA ARG A 75 -0.52 -25.53 8.44
C ARG A 75 -0.30 -24.20 9.18
N GLN A 76 -1.34 -23.66 9.80
CA GLN A 76 -1.21 -22.45 10.58
C GLN A 76 -0.61 -22.73 11.95
N PRO A 77 0.28 -21.87 12.47
CA PRO A 77 0.83 -22.03 13.81
C PRO A 77 -0.25 -21.86 14.86
N GLN A 78 -0.25 -22.75 15.84
CA GLN A 78 -1.19 -22.75 16.96
C GLN A 78 -0.47 -22.25 18.21
N CYS A 79 -0.66 -20.99 18.58
CA CYS A 79 -0.17 -20.43 19.84
C CYS A 79 -1.04 -19.27 20.34
N LEU A 80 -1.04 -19.06 21.63
CA LEU A 80 -1.88 -18.03 22.29
C LEU A 80 -1.34 -16.61 22.05
N THR A 81 -0.02 -16.46 22.00
CA THR A 81 0.66 -15.16 21.88
C THR A 81 1.66 -15.17 20.72
N PRO A 82 1.19 -15.15 19.46
CA PRO A 82 2.08 -15.08 18.30
C PRO A 82 2.75 -13.71 18.18
N GLN A 83 4.03 -13.70 17.81
CA GLN A 83 4.74 -12.49 17.42
C GLN A 83 4.83 -12.42 15.90
N PHE A 84 4.39 -11.30 15.32
CA PHE A 84 4.36 -11.09 13.87
C PHE A 84 5.52 -10.21 13.43
N MET A 85 6.16 -10.59 12.33
CA MET A 85 7.25 -9.83 11.72
C MET A 85 7.12 -9.87 10.19
N LEU A 86 7.45 -8.74 9.56
CA LEU A 86 7.63 -8.66 8.12
C LEU A 86 9.11 -8.67 7.78
N SER A 87 9.49 -9.26 6.66
CA SER A 87 10.87 -9.14 6.18
C SER A 87 11.14 -7.67 5.78
N PRO A 88 12.34 -7.12 6.07
CA PRO A 88 12.64 -5.70 5.87
C PRO A 88 12.35 -5.16 4.46
N ASN A 89 12.53 -5.99 3.43
CA ASN A 89 12.32 -5.62 2.03
C ASN A 89 11.05 -6.22 1.41
N SER A 90 10.14 -6.77 2.24
CA SER A 90 8.90 -7.35 1.74
C SER A 90 7.89 -6.25 1.38
N ARG A 91 7.03 -6.56 0.40
CA ARG A 91 5.84 -5.74 0.17
C ARG A 91 4.95 -5.80 1.41
N THR A 92 4.34 -4.69 1.76
CA THR A 92 3.44 -4.58 2.92
C THR A 92 1.97 -4.80 2.55
N TRP A 93 1.65 -4.95 1.26
CA TRP A 93 0.32 -5.28 0.73
C TRP A 93 0.39 -6.21 -0.49
N GLY A 94 -0.75 -6.71 -0.91
CA GLY A 94 -0.86 -7.78 -1.90
C GLY A 94 -0.63 -9.14 -1.27
N ASN A 95 0.12 -10.01 -1.92
CA ASN A 95 0.51 -11.31 -1.35
C ASN A 95 1.72 -11.09 -0.44
N VAL A 96 1.51 -11.28 0.86
CA VAL A 96 2.51 -11.02 1.91
C VAL A 96 2.75 -12.28 2.72
N SER A 97 4.02 -12.62 2.94
CA SER A 97 4.43 -13.69 3.84
C SER A 97 4.75 -13.07 5.20
N VAL A 98 3.93 -13.39 6.20
CA VAL A 98 4.10 -12.95 7.59
C VAL A 98 4.88 -14.02 8.35
N ALA A 99 6.00 -13.64 8.93
CA ALA A 99 6.71 -14.52 9.86
C ALA A 99 6.00 -14.49 11.21
N VAL A 100 5.67 -15.66 11.72
CA VAL A 100 4.99 -15.87 13.00
C VAL A 100 5.92 -16.64 13.92
N ASN A 101 6.31 -16.05 15.03
CA ASN A 101 7.10 -16.70 16.06
C ASN A 101 6.16 -17.16 17.20
N CYS A 102 6.12 -18.47 17.40
CA CYS A 102 5.36 -19.14 18.43
C CYS A 102 6.32 -19.85 19.38
N ASN A 103 6.54 -19.33 20.59
CA ASN A 103 7.40 -19.97 21.60
C ASN A 103 8.81 -20.32 21.08
N GLY A 104 9.42 -19.39 20.32
CA GLY A 104 10.73 -19.58 19.69
C GLY A 104 10.73 -20.33 18.37
N LYS A 105 9.61 -20.97 17.98
CA LYS A 105 9.46 -21.62 16.68
C LYS A 105 8.93 -20.65 15.64
N LYS A 106 9.73 -20.37 14.60
CA LYS A 106 9.37 -19.49 13.49
C LYS A 106 8.67 -20.27 12.38
N SER A 107 7.53 -19.76 11.93
CA SER A 107 6.76 -20.25 10.79
C SER A 107 6.34 -19.09 9.88
N TYR A 108 5.84 -19.39 8.68
CA TYR A 108 5.42 -18.37 7.73
C TYR A 108 3.97 -18.59 7.32
N VAL A 109 3.17 -17.54 7.47
CA VAL A 109 1.76 -17.52 7.10
C VAL A 109 1.59 -16.65 5.86
N GLN A 110 1.03 -17.22 4.80
CA GLN A 110 0.72 -16.47 3.58
C GLN A 110 -0.59 -15.73 3.76
N THR A 111 -0.58 -14.45 3.43
CA THR A 111 -1.73 -13.57 3.55
C THR A 111 -1.94 -12.77 2.28
N LYS A 112 -3.18 -12.44 1.99
CA LYS A 112 -3.55 -11.44 0.99
C LYS A 112 -4.00 -10.19 1.72
N VAL A 113 -3.15 -9.17 1.70
CA VAL A 113 -3.37 -7.88 2.36
C VAL A 113 -3.93 -6.91 1.34
N GLN A 114 -5.17 -6.52 1.51
CA GLN A 114 -5.87 -5.55 0.68
C GLN A 114 -5.82 -4.20 1.37
N VAL A 115 -5.28 -3.20 0.70
CA VAL A 115 -5.16 -1.84 1.23
C VAL A 115 -5.91 -0.88 0.34
N SER A 116 -6.81 -0.10 0.92
CA SER A 116 -7.50 1.01 0.25
C SER A 116 -7.04 2.34 0.83
N GLY A 117 -6.81 3.29 -0.03
CA GLY A 117 -6.33 4.61 0.36
C GLY A 117 -6.33 5.56 -0.82
N THR A 118 -5.75 6.74 -0.61
CA THR A 118 -5.66 7.80 -1.60
C THR A 118 -4.37 7.67 -2.41
N TYR A 119 -4.45 7.88 -3.70
CA TYR A 119 -3.34 7.91 -4.64
C TYR A 119 -3.56 8.99 -5.69
N TRP A 120 -2.52 9.32 -6.45
CA TRP A 120 -2.55 10.38 -7.43
C TRP A 120 -2.68 9.81 -8.85
N VAL A 121 -3.54 10.45 -9.64
CA VAL A 121 -3.76 10.15 -11.07
C VAL A 121 -3.58 11.42 -11.88
N ALA A 122 -3.35 11.29 -13.19
CA ALA A 122 -3.33 12.44 -14.07
C ALA A 122 -4.73 13.05 -14.19
N ALA A 123 -4.84 14.37 -13.98
CA ALA A 123 -6.09 15.13 -14.11
C ALA A 123 -6.42 15.42 -15.59
N LYS A 124 -5.40 15.41 -16.45
CA LYS A 124 -5.50 15.60 -17.91
C LYS A 124 -4.42 14.78 -18.62
N ASN A 125 -4.42 14.79 -19.94
CA ASN A 125 -3.33 14.20 -20.72
C ASN A 125 -2.07 15.04 -20.57
N VAL A 126 -0.95 14.41 -20.19
CA VAL A 126 0.36 15.06 -20.00
C VAL A 126 1.33 14.47 -21.03
N PRO A 127 1.91 15.28 -21.93
CA PRO A 127 2.87 14.80 -22.93
C PRO A 127 4.21 14.44 -22.28
N ALA A 128 5.01 13.61 -22.95
CA ALA A 128 6.38 13.33 -22.57
C ALA A 128 7.22 14.62 -22.56
N GLY A 129 8.13 14.74 -21.60
CA GLY A 129 9.01 15.91 -21.42
C GLY A 129 8.37 17.09 -20.68
N ALA A 130 7.07 17.02 -20.36
CA ALA A 130 6.40 18.09 -19.61
C ALA A 130 6.76 18.03 -18.13
N HIS A 131 6.82 19.21 -17.50
CA HIS A 131 6.89 19.32 -16.06
C HIS A 131 5.50 19.11 -15.44
N LEU A 132 5.41 18.21 -14.47
CA LEU A 132 4.16 17.89 -13.82
C LEU A 132 3.81 18.95 -12.77
N ALA A 133 2.79 19.74 -13.02
CA ALA A 133 2.27 20.72 -12.10
C ALA A 133 1.16 20.13 -11.20
N GLU A 134 0.81 20.84 -10.14
CA GLU A 134 -0.27 20.42 -9.24
C GLU A 134 -1.62 20.27 -9.98
N ALA A 135 -1.91 21.19 -10.92
CA ALA A 135 -3.12 21.16 -11.75
C ALA A 135 -3.19 19.96 -12.73
N ASP A 136 -2.06 19.25 -12.92
CA ASP A 136 -2.00 18.04 -13.77
C ASP A 136 -2.33 16.78 -13.00
N MET A 137 -2.50 16.89 -11.68
CA MET A 137 -2.69 15.78 -10.77
C MET A 137 -4.01 15.92 -10.02
N GLN A 138 -4.68 14.81 -9.76
CA GLN A 138 -5.84 14.73 -8.89
C GLN A 138 -5.78 13.51 -7.99
N GLN A 139 -6.37 13.62 -6.81
CA GLN A 139 -6.49 12.51 -5.88
C GLN A 139 -7.63 11.57 -6.30
N LYS A 140 -7.38 10.28 -6.11
CA LYS A 140 -8.38 9.23 -6.25
C LYS A 140 -8.25 8.25 -5.10
N THR A 141 -9.38 7.78 -4.57
CA THR A 141 -9.42 6.73 -3.54
C THR A 141 -9.73 5.39 -4.19
N GLY A 142 -9.01 4.35 -3.77
CA GLY A 142 -9.21 3.00 -4.28
C GLY A 142 -8.21 1.99 -3.71
N ARG A 143 -8.20 0.80 -4.31
CA ARG A 143 -7.35 -0.33 -3.93
C ARG A 143 -5.90 -0.08 -4.34
N LEU A 144 -5.04 0.15 -3.35
CA LEU A 144 -3.60 0.40 -3.56
C LEU A 144 -2.84 -0.87 -3.97
N ASP A 145 -3.29 -2.03 -3.50
CA ASP A 145 -2.71 -3.33 -3.82
C ASP A 145 -2.89 -3.76 -5.29
N LEU A 146 -3.80 -3.09 -6.02
CA LEU A 146 -4.02 -3.28 -7.45
C LEU A 146 -3.27 -2.27 -8.32
N LEU A 147 -2.65 -1.26 -7.73
CA LEU A 147 -1.91 -0.24 -8.47
C LEU A 147 -0.57 -0.77 -9.00
N PRO A 148 -0.06 -0.15 -10.07
CA PRO A 148 1.31 -0.40 -10.53
C PRO A 148 2.33 -0.15 -9.41
N PRO A 149 3.49 -0.85 -9.45
CA PRO A 149 4.57 -0.59 -8.50
C PRO A 149 5.00 0.88 -8.48
N LYS A 150 5.35 1.38 -7.28
CA LYS A 150 5.77 2.78 -7.08
C LYS A 150 4.71 3.81 -7.47
N ALA A 151 3.42 3.48 -7.33
CA ALA A 151 2.34 4.45 -7.47
C ALA A 151 2.55 5.62 -6.50
N VAL A 152 2.23 6.82 -6.96
CA VAL A 152 2.41 8.06 -6.19
C VAL A 152 1.30 8.18 -5.16
N LEU A 153 1.66 8.08 -3.89
CA LEU A 153 0.76 8.28 -2.75
C LEU A 153 0.88 9.68 -2.16
N ASP A 154 2.06 10.31 -2.29
CA ASP A 154 2.33 11.69 -1.89
C ASP A 154 2.66 12.54 -3.14
N SER A 155 1.88 13.61 -3.38
CA SER A 155 2.07 14.51 -4.52
C SER A 155 3.46 15.14 -4.57
N LYS A 156 4.06 15.42 -3.42
CA LYS A 156 5.40 16.01 -3.33
C LYS A 156 6.47 15.21 -4.07
N LEU A 157 6.31 13.89 -4.14
CA LEU A 157 7.24 13.00 -4.85
C LEU A 157 7.12 13.10 -6.39
N ALA A 158 6.00 13.60 -6.88
CA ALA A 158 5.71 13.73 -8.31
C ALA A 158 5.77 15.18 -8.81
N LEU A 159 5.51 16.13 -7.93
CA LEU A 159 5.47 17.55 -8.25
C LEU A 159 6.80 18.02 -8.85
N ASN A 160 6.73 18.82 -9.93
CA ASN A 160 7.86 19.28 -10.72
C ASN A 160 8.65 18.15 -11.43
N GLY A 161 8.25 16.89 -11.30
CA GLY A 161 8.84 15.80 -12.05
C GLY A 161 8.63 15.99 -13.56
N VAL A 162 9.62 15.59 -14.36
CA VAL A 162 9.52 15.63 -15.83
C VAL A 162 9.05 14.27 -16.31
N THR A 163 7.97 14.26 -17.08
CA THR A 163 7.39 13.03 -17.64
C THR A 163 8.32 12.37 -18.64
N LEU A 164 8.56 11.08 -18.52
CA LEU A 164 9.37 10.28 -19.44
C LEU A 164 8.57 9.75 -20.64
N ARG A 165 7.24 9.77 -20.54
CA ARG A 165 6.30 9.28 -21.56
C ARG A 165 4.97 10.02 -21.44
N ASN A 166 4.13 9.89 -22.45
CA ASN A 166 2.77 10.40 -22.39
C ASN A 166 1.99 9.70 -21.26
N ILE A 167 1.24 10.48 -20.50
CA ILE A 167 0.38 10.01 -19.42
C ILE A 167 -1.05 10.41 -19.74
N ASN A 168 -1.96 9.45 -19.77
CA ASN A 168 -3.36 9.69 -20.08
C ASN A 168 -4.15 10.16 -18.87
N ILE A 169 -5.21 10.92 -19.10
CA ILE A 169 -6.16 11.32 -18.04
C ILE A 169 -6.67 10.10 -17.26
N GLY A 170 -6.72 10.22 -15.93
CA GLY A 170 -7.15 9.15 -15.02
C GLY A 170 -6.12 8.03 -14.78
N GLN A 171 -4.99 8.06 -15.46
CA GLN A 171 -3.93 7.06 -15.27
C GLN A 171 -3.23 7.27 -13.93
N PRO A 172 -3.04 6.20 -13.11
CA PRO A 172 -2.26 6.29 -11.90
C PRO A 172 -0.83 6.74 -12.19
N LEU A 173 -0.39 7.77 -11.47
CA LEU A 173 0.98 8.26 -11.54
C LEU A 173 1.92 7.29 -10.82
N THR A 174 3.08 7.02 -11.41
CA THR A 174 4.14 6.22 -10.80
C THR A 174 5.46 6.96 -10.88
N LEU A 175 6.34 6.75 -9.90
CA LEU A 175 7.67 7.36 -9.91
C LEU A 175 8.53 6.92 -11.11
N SER A 176 8.22 5.76 -11.71
CA SER A 176 8.91 5.27 -12.91
C SER A 176 8.51 6.00 -14.20
N MET A 177 7.43 6.79 -14.17
CA MET A 177 7.02 7.66 -15.30
C MET A 177 7.68 9.03 -15.25
N LEU A 178 8.38 9.33 -14.18
CA LEU A 178 8.91 10.66 -13.89
C LEU A 178 10.43 10.57 -13.69
N ARG A 179 11.11 11.63 -14.05
CA ARG A 179 12.48 11.92 -13.61
C ARG A 179 12.51 13.26 -12.85
N ARG A 180 13.49 13.44 -12.02
CA ARG A 180 13.72 14.76 -11.41
C ARG A 180 14.13 15.77 -12.50
N PRO A 181 13.73 17.05 -12.37
CA PRO A 181 14.20 18.09 -13.28
C PRO A 181 15.72 18.20 -13.18
N TRP A 182 16.37 18.40 -14.31
CA TRP A 182 17.81 18.67 -14.31
C TRP A 182 18.07 20.07 -13.79
N MET A 183 18.96 20.18 -12.82
CA MET A 183 19.47 21.45 -12.31
C MET A 183 20.70 21.92 -13.09
N VAL A 184 21.44 20.94 -13.65
CA VAL A 184 22.63 21.15 -14.47
C VAL A 184 22.47 20.44 -15.79
N HIS A 185 22.79 21.10 -16.90
CA HIS A 185 22.74 20.56 -18.24
C HIS A 185 24.14 20.30 -18.79
N ALA A 186 24.28 19.26 -19.62
CA ALA A 186 25.54 18.99 -20.33
C ALA A 186 25.95 20.20 -21.16
N GLY A 187 27.22 20.61 -21.03
CA GLY A 187 27.76 21.81 -21.68
C GLY A 187 27.56 23.12 -20.91
N GLN A 188 26.77 23.14 -19.84
CA GLN A 188 26.55 24.30 -18.98
C GLN A 188 27.79 24.59 -18.15
N GLU A 189 28.13 25.88 -18.02
CA GLU A 189 29.10 26.37 -17.05
C GLU A 189 28.46 26.40 -15.65
N VAL A 190 29.12 25.81 -14.68
CA VAL A 190 28.63 25.67 -13.29
C VAL A 190 29.70 26.09 -12.30
N GLN A 191 29.26 26.58 -11.15
CA GLN A 191 30.12 26.88 -10.02
C GLN A 191 30.46 25.57 -9.28
N VAL A 192 31.74 25.28 -9.19
CA VAL A 192 32.27 24.11 -8.47
C VAL A 192 32.87 24.57 -7.16
N GLN A 193 32.39 24.00 -6.06
CA GLN A 193 32.90 24.24 -4.71
C GLN A 193 33.64 23.00 -4.25
N ALA A 194 34.92 23.11 -4.02
CA ALA A 194 35.73 22.05 -3.42
C ALA A 194 35.90 22.32 -1.93
N THR A 195 35.39 21.42 -1.10
CA THR A 195 35.44 21.51 0.35
C THR A 195 36.37 20.43 0.90
N GLY A 196 37.34 20.86 1.71
CA GLY A 196 38.28 19.95 2.40
C GLY A 196 38.52 20.44 3.83
N SER A 197 39.40 19.73 4.55
CA SER A 197 39.74 20.07 5.94
C SER A 197 40.37 21.47 6.05
N GLY A 198 39.54 22.47 6.39
CA GLY A 198 39.96 23.84 6.65
C GLY A 198 40.06 24.76 5.43
N PHE A 199 39.60 24.33 4.26
CA PHE A 199 39.52 25.22 3.07
C PHE A 199 38.25 25.00 2.27
N ASN A 200 37.84 26.07 1.56
CA ASN A 200 36.76 26.05 0.57
C ASN A 200 37.27 26.84 -0.65
N VAL A 201 37.30 26.20 -1.80
CA VAL A 201 37.74 26.80 -3.07
C VAL A 201 36.62 26.74 -4.04
N SER A 202 36.38 27.86 -4.73
CA SER A 202 35.35 27.98 -5.76
C SER A 202 36.00 28.22 -7.10
N SER A 203 35.53 27.52 -8.14
CA SER A 203 35.99 27.65 -9.52
C SER A 203 34.86 27.36 -10.50
N ALA A 204 34.90 27.95 -11.68
CA ALA A 204 34.00 27.59 -12.75
C ALA A 204 34.48 26.31 -13.45
N GLY A 205 33.51 25.48 -13.90
CA GLY A 205 33.76 24.27 -14.68
C GLY A 205 32.62 24.00 -15.64
N LYS A 206 32.85 23.16 -16.64
CA LYS A 206 31.85 22.81 -17.66
C LYS A 206 31.28 21.41 -17.40
N ALA A 207 29.95 21.31 -17.18
CA ALA A 207 29.26 20.04 -16.97
C ALA A 207 29.33 19.17 -18.23
N MET A 208 29.60 17.86 -18.06
CA MET A 208 29.70 16.90 -19.14
C MET A 208 28.45 16.03 -19.31
N ASN A 209 27.57 15.99 -18.32
CA ASN A 209 26.29 15.29 -18.37
C ASN A 209 25.20 16.11 -17.64
N ASN A 210 23.95 15.77 -17.93
CA ASN A 210 22.81 16.32 -17.18
C ASN A 210 22.77 15.68 -15.79
N ALA A 211 22.34 16.45 -14.78
CA ALA A 211 22.13 15.95 -13.44
C ALA A 211 21.04 16.76 -12.70
N ALA A 212 20.24 16.06 -11.90
CA ALA A 212 19.27 16.66 -10.98
C ALA A 212 19.94 16.97 -9.63
N ALA A 213 19.23 17.66 -8.75
CA ALA A 213 19.70 17.91 -7.39
C ALA A 213 20.03 16.59 -6.67
N ASN A 214 21.14 16.56 -5.94
CA ASN A 214 21.72 15.40 -5.26
C ASN A 214 22.13 14.26 -6.20
N GLU A 215 22.34 14.55 -7.49
CA GLU A 215 22.94 13.59 -8.43
C GLU A 215 24.37 13.93 -8.75
N SER A 216 25.14 12.90 -9.11
CA SER A 216 26.54 13.08 -9.52
C SER A 216 26.63 13.67 -10.92
N VAL A 217 27.52 14.65 -11.09
CA VAL A 217 27.84 15.26 -12.36
C VAL A 217 29.35 15.26 -12.58
N ARG A 218 29.76 14.99 -13.83
CA ARG A 218 31.17 15.11 -14.25
C ARG A 218 31.40 16.53 -14.75
N ILE A 219 32.43 17.17 -14.24
CA ILE A 219 32.79 18.54 -14.58
C ILE A 219 34.20 18.54 -15.17
N ARG A 220 34.34 19.21 -16.31
CA ARG A 220 35.66 19.54 -16.89
C ARG A 220 36.09 20.91 -16.36
N MET A 221 37.18 20.91 -15.61
CA MET A 221 37.78 22.15 -15.11
C MET A 221 38.55 22.89 -16.22
N PRO A 222 38.83 24.20 -16.07
CA PRO A 222 39.65 24.96 -17.05
C PRO A 222 41.06 24.37 -17.29
N SER A 223 41.59 23.69 -16.30
CA SER A 223 42.87 22.94 -16.43
C SER A 223 42.78 21.68 -17.30
N GLY A 224 41.56 21.29 -17.75
CA GLY A 224 41.33 20.05 -18.49
C GLY A 224 41.06 18.83 -17.62
N VAL A 225 41.26 18.91 -16.30
CA VAL A 225 40.95 17.83 -15.36
C VAL A 225 39.48 17.61 -15.25
N ILE A 226 39.04 16.33 -15.16
CA ILE A 226 37.65 15.96 -14.95
C ILE A 226 37.49 15.58 -13.49
N VAL A 227 36.54 16.21 -12.80
CA VAL A 227 36.14 15.92 -11.43
C VAL A 227 34.71 15.45 -11.37
N ASN A 228 34.38 14.63 -10.37
CA ASN A 228 33.00 14.23 -10.05
C ASN A 228 32.55 15.08 -8.87
N GLY A 229 31.35 15.64 -8.98
CA GLY A 229 30.74 16.37 -7.89
C GLY A 229 29.27 16.03 -7.76
N THR A 230 28.65 16.51 -6.67
CA THR A 230 27.21 16.39 -6.40
C THR A 230 26.54 17.73 -6.65
N VAL A 231 25.43 17.73 -7.39
CA VAL A 231 24.65 18.92 -7.71
C VAL A 231 23.81 19.35 -6.52
N GLY A 232 23.95 20.60 -6.11
CA GLY A 232 23.11 21.24 -5.10
C GLY A 232 21.71 21.59 -5.63
N SER A 233 20.81 21.95 -4.71
CA SER A 233 19.46 22.41 -5.05
C SER A 233 19.43 23.76 -5.79
N ASP A 234 20.51 24.52 -5.72
CA ASP A 234 20.74 25.81 -6.39
C ASP A 234 21.45 25.67 -7.74
N GLY A 235 21.84 24.46 -8.15
CA GLY A 235 22.60 24.18 -9.36
C GLY A 235 24.13 24.33 -9.19
N SER A 236 24.64 24.66 -8.00
CA SER A 236 26.05 24.56 -7.69
C SER A 236 26.52 23.09 -7.63
N VAL A 237 27.82 22.86 -7.76
CA VAL A 237 28.39 21.52 -7.67
C VAL A 237 29.41 21.46 -6.55
N THR A 238 29.21 20.55 -5.63
CA THR A 238 30.15 20.30 -4.53
C THR A 238 31.03 19.10 -4.84
N VAL A 239 32.34 19.24 -4.64
CA VAL A 239 33.36 18.18 -4.76
C VAL A 239 33.99 18.00 -3.39
N GLU A 240 33.96 16.80 -2.85
CA GLU A 240 34.67 16.43 -1.64
C GLU A 240 36.08 15.95 -2.02
N ILE A 241 37.13 16.49 -1.35
CA ILE A 241 38.54 16.18 -1.57
C ILE A 241 39.14 15.59 -0.30
#